data_f950f3f0b1540a669fa5299a355ce221
#
_entry.id   f950f3f0b1540a669fa5299a355ce221
#
_cell.length_a   1.000
_cell.length_b   1.000
_cell.length_c   1.000
_cell.angle_alpha   90.00
_cell.angle_beta   90.00
_cell.angle_gamma   90.00
#
_symmetry.space_group_name_H-M   'P 1'
#
loop_
_entity.id
_entity.type
_entity.pdbx_description
1 polymer ?
#
loop_
_entity_poly.entity_id
_entity_poly.type
_entity_poly.pdbx_seq_one_letter_code
_entity_poly.pdbx_strand_id
1 'polypeptide(L)'
;MQTRRTVVVAAAVVAALSGCATESSRTLDVPAVSSAQKPYAGKPVAIAVGKFDNRSSYMRGIFSDGIDRLGGQAKTILVTRLQQSRRFNVLDRENLDEIRQEAGFMKKAQAVKGANYVVTGDVTEFGRKDVGDHQLFGILGRGKTQVAYAKVNLNIVDTTTSEVVASSQGAGEFSLSNREVIGFGGTAGYDSTLNGKVLDLAIQEAVNHLVDQVDAGVLKAAQ
;
A
#
# COMPACT_ATOMS: atom_id res chain seq x y z
N MET A 1 34.37 11.89 -58.08
CA MET A 1 34.80 11.48 -56.74
C MET A 1 33.97 12.07 -55.61
N GLN A 2 33.23 13.16 -55.77
CA GLN A 2 32.41 13.83 -54.78
C GLN A 2 31.08 13.09 -54.47
N THR A 3 30.44 12.50 -55.46
CA THR A 3 29.15 11.79 -55.27
C THR A 3 29.24 10.54 -54.38
N ARG A 4 30.36 9.82 -54.41
CA ARG A 4 30.57 8.67 -53.51
C ARG A 4 30.73 9.05 -52.02
N ARG A 5 31.33 10.22 -51.76
CA ARG A 5 31.49 10.72 -50.39
C ARG A 5 30.19 11.17 -49.74
N THR A 6 29.31 11.80 -50.50
CA THR A 6 27.98 12.23 -50.04
C THR A 6 27.07 11.05 -49.72
N VAL A 7 27.10 9.97 -50.51
CA VAL A 7 26.28 8.78 -50.26
C VAL A 7 26.72 8.04 -49.01
N VAL A 8 28.06 7.96 -48.74
CA VAL A 8 28.58 7.31 -47.54
C VAL A 8 28.25 8.08 -46.27
N VAL A 9 28.28 9.43 -46.31
CA VAL A 9 27.90 10.27 -45.17
C VAL A 9 26.38 10.16 -44.88
N ALA A 10 25.52 10.12 -45.90
CA ALA A 10 24.09 9.96 -45.72
C ALA A 10 23.75 8.57 -45.12
N ALA A 11 24.42 7.50 -45.55
CA ALA A 11 24.22 6.16 -44.99
C ALA A 11 24.68 6.05 -43.53
N ALA A 12 25.76 6.74 -43.14
CA ALA A 12 26.22 6.77 -41.75
C ALA A 12 25.30 7.52 -40.81
N VAL A 13 24.63 8.58 -41.27
CA VAL A 13 23.67 9.34 -40.47
C VAL A 13 22.35 8.55 -40.22
N VAL A 14 21.92 7.75 -41.20
CA VAL A 14 20.71 6.91 -41.05
C VAL A 14 20.97 5.75 -40.08
N ALA A 15 22.19 5.18 -40.05
CA ALA A 15 22.51 4.13 -39.09
C ALA A 15 22.63 4.60 -37.62
N ALA A 16 22.88 5.90 -37.39
CA ALA A 16 22.96 6.48 -36.04
C ALA A 16 21.60 6.74 -35.40
N LEU A 17 20.48 6.66 -36.16
CA LEU A 17 19.11 6.90 -35.70
C LEU A 17 18.37 5.62 -35.28
N SER A 18 18.98 4.45 -35.40
CA SER A 18 18.41 3.20 -34.87
C SER A 18 18.64 3.13 -33.34
N GLY A 19 17.96 3.96 -32.61
CA GLY A 19 17.86 3.88 -31.16
C GLY A 19 17.16 2.57 -30.78
N CYS A 20 17.90 1.61 -30.23
CA CYS A 20 17.30 0.42 -29.63
C CYS A 20 16.58 0.88 -28.36
N ALA A 21 15.24 0.85 -28.36
CA ALA A 21 14.49 0.93 -27.13
C ALA A 21 14.78 -0.33 -26.30
N THR A 22 15.33 -0.18 -25.10
CA THR A 22 15.55 -1.29 -24.18
C THR A 22 14.36 -1.33 -23.22
N GLU A 23 13.53 -2.35 -23.32
CA GLU A 23 12.47 -2.62 -22.36
C GLU A 23 13.04 -3.48 -21.22
N SER A 24 12.79 -3.11 -19.98
CA SER A 24 13.14 -3.89 -18.81
C SER A 24 11.94 -4.03 -17.89
N SER A 25 11.65 -5.25 -17.44
CA SER A 25 10.62 -5.55 -16.44
C SER A 25 11.23 -6.34 -15.30
N ARG A 26 10.77 -6.08 -14.08
CA ARG A 26 11.14 -6.86 -12.89
C ARG A 26 9.96 -6.95 -11.94
N THR A 27 9.82 -8.07 -11.27
CA THR A 27 8.93 -8.21 -10.12
C THR A 27 9.51 -7.47 -8.93
N LEU A 28 8.67 -6.72 -8.21
CA LEU A 28 9.03 -6.12 -6.94
C LEU A 28 8.60 -7.05 -5.81
N ASP A 29 9.52 -7.36 -4.92
CA ASP A 29 9.19 -8.10 -3.71
C ASP A 29 8.42 -7.19 -2.75
N VAL A 30 7.25 -7.66 -2.29
CA VAL A 30 6.40 -6.94 -1.33
C VAL A 30 6.58 -7.60 0.03
N PRO A 31 7.19 -6.91 1.02
CA PRO A 31 7.39 -7.48 2.34
C PRO A 31 6.07 -7.97 2.94
N ALA A 32 6.07 -9.19 3.48
CA ALA A 32 4.92 -9.74 4.19
C ALA A 32 4.95 -9.34 5.68
N VAL A 33 3.81 -9.45 6.36
CA VAL A 33 3.75 -9.29 7.83
C VAL A 33 4.67 -10.29 8.52
N SER A 34 5.24 -9.93 9.67
CA SER A 34 6.26 -10.73 10.37
C SER A 34 5.80 -12.13 10.74
N SER A 35 4.49 -12.31 10.95
CA SER A 35 3.86 -13.59 11.29
C SER A 35 3.60 -14.52 10.10
N ALA A 36 3.71 -14.03 8.85
CA ALA A 36 3.36 -14.80 7.65
C ALA A 36 4.15 -16.12 7.52
N GLN A 37 5.39 -16.12 8.00
CA GLN A 37 6.28 -17.28 7.96
C GLN A 37 6.30 -18.09 9.27
N LYS A 38 5.62 -17.59 10.33
CA LYS A 38 5.59 -18.27 11.62
C LYS A 38 4.43 -19.27 11.68
N PRO A 39 4.66 -20.55 12.02
CA PRO A 39 3.59 -21.51 12.25
C PRO A 39 2.61 -20.99 13.30
N TYR A 40 1.31 -21.22 13.08
CA TYR A 40 0.27 -20.89 14.04
C TYR A 40 -0.51 -22.15 14.41
N ALA A 41 -0.43 -22.53 15.67
CA ALA A 41 -1.13 -23.70 16.20
C ALA A 41 -2.58 -23.40 16.63
N GLY A 42 -2.93 -22.09 16.77
CA GLY A 42 -4.28 -21.66 17.14
C GLY A 42 -5.27 -21.72 15.99
N LYS A 43 -6.56 -21.61 16.29
CA LYS A 43 -7.60 -21.45 15.26
C LYS A 43 -7.60 -19.98 14.83
N PRO A 44 -7.57 -19.67 13.51
CA PRO A 44 -7.69 -18.30 13.03
C PRO A 44 -9.02 -17.65 13.47
N VAL A 45 -8.95 -16.40 13.90
CA VAL A 45 -10.10 -15.62 14.36
C VAL A 45 -10.91 -15.15 13.15
N ALA A 46 -12.22 -15.45 13.11
CA ALA A 46 -13.10 -15.00 12.04
C ALA A 46 -13.43 -13.51 12.21
N ILE A 47 -13.04 -12.72 11.23
CA ILE A 47 -13.21 -11.26 11.23
C ILE A 47 -13.83 -10.76 9.93
N ALA A 48 -14.53 -9.65 10.01
CA ALA A 48 -14.92 -8.85 8.84
C ALA A 48 -14.22 -7.49 8.91
N VAL A 49 -13.90 -6.91 7.76
CA VAL A 49 -13.36 -5.55 7.71
C VAL A 49 -14.54 -4.59 7.48
N GLY A 50 -14.73 -3.70 8.45
CA GLY A 50 -15.77 -2.69 8.43
C GLY A 50 -15.30 -1.39 7.75
N LYS A 51 -15.68 -0.27 8.36
CA LYS A 51 -15.36 1.05 7.86
C LYS A 51 -13.87 1.36 8.03
N PHE A 52 -13.27 1.94 7.00
CA PHE A 52 -11.91 2.46 7.02
C PHE A 52 -11.90 3.84 6.37
N ASP A 53 -11.61 4.88 7.14
CA ASP A 53 -11.74 6.25 6.72
C ASP A 53 -10.39 6.98 6.68
N ASN A 54 -10.24 7.89 5.72
CA ASN A 54 -9.19 8.90 5.80
C ASN A 54 -9.64 10.04 6.73
N ARG A 55 -9.05 10.15 7.90
CA ARG A 55 -9.25 11.26 8.85
C ARG A 55 -8.14 12.29 8.83
N SER A 56 -7.08 12.05 8.05
CA SER A 56 -6.02 13.03 7.84
C SER A 56 -6.53 14.24 7.05
N SER A 57 -5.77 15.31 7.03
CA SER A 57 -6.05 16.49 6.19
C SER A 57 -5.74 16.25 4.71
N TYR A 58 -5.09 15.17 4.34
CA TYR A 58 -4.66 14.88 3.00
C TYR A 58 -5.84 14.60 2.06
N MET A 59 -5.84 15.22 0.88
CA MET A 59 -6.90 15.14 -0.13
C MET A 59 -8.30 15.50 0.40
N ARG A 60 -8.38 16.39 1.37
CA ARG A 60 -9.62 16.98 1.86
C ARG A 60 -9.74 18.45 1.42
N GLY A 61 -10.96 18.91 1.27
CA GLY A 61 -11.26 20.30 0.95
C GLY A 61 -12.02 20.49 -0.35
N ILE A 62 -12.05 21.72 -0.86
CA ILE A 62 -12.86 22.15 -2.03
C ILE A 62 -12.50 21.46 -3.35
N PHE A 63 -11.34 20.80 -3.43
CA PHE A 63 -10.92 20.04 -4.60
C PHE A 63 -11.18 18.54 -4.45
N SER A 64 -11.83 18.10 -3.38
CA SER A 64 -12.21 16.70 -3.16
C SER A 64 -13.55 16.41 -3.84
N ASP A 65 -13.61 15.32 -4.58
CA ASP A 65 -14.88 14.81 -5.17
C ASP A 65 -15.76 14.03 -4.15
N GLY A 66 -15.38 14.06 -2.87
CA GLY A 66 -16.08 13.34 -1.80
C GLY A 66 -15.77 11.85 -1.72
N ILE A 67 -14.98 11.30 -2.64
CA ILE A 67 -14.60 9.89 -2.63
C ILE A 67 -13.35 9.69 -1.77
N ASP A 68 -13.44 8.85 -0.76
CA ASP A 68 -12.29 8.49 0.10
C ASP A 68 -11.43 7.41 -0.56
N ARG A 69 -10.60 7.82 -1.52
CA ARG A 69 -9.67 6.91 -2.21
C ARG A 69 -8.59 6.38 -1.28
N LEU A 70 -8.12 7.19 -0.33
CA LEU A 70 -7.06 6.79 0.60
C LEU A 70 -7.57 5.76 1.59
N GLY A 71 -8.76 5.96 2.17
CA GLY A 71 -9.41 4.98 3.04
C GLY A 71 -9.74 3.68 2.30
N GLY A 72 -10.24 3.78 1.06
CA GLY A 72 -10.48 2.60 0.22
C GLY A 72 -9.21 1.81 -0.08
N GLN A 73 -8.11 2.48 -0.42
CA GLN A 73 -6.80 1.84 -0.64
C GLN A 73 -6.30 1.18 0.64
N ALA A 74 -6.40 1.88 1.78
CA ALA A 74 -6.01 1.35 3.08
C ALA A 74 -6.78 0.09 3.45
N LYS A 75 -8.09 0.06 3.21
CA LYS A 75 -8.94 -1.12 3.45
C LYS A 75 -8.48 -2.33 2.64
N THR A 76 -8.19 -2.14 1.35
CA THR A 76 -7.68 -3.22 0.48
C THR A 76 -6.36 -3.79 0.99
N ILE A 77 -5.42 -2.93 1.37
CA ILE A 77 -4.14 -3.34 1.94
C ILE A 77 -4.36 -4.09 3.25
N LEU A 78 -5.24 -3.59 4.13
CA LEU A 78 -5.55 -4.19 5.42
C LEU A 78 -6.08 -5.63 5.27
N VAL A 79 -7.05 -5.86 4.38
CA VAL A 79 -7.59 -7.20 4.09
C VAL A 79 -6.46 -8.15 3.72
N THR A 80 -5.57 -7.72 2.82
CA THR A 80 -4.43 -8.52 2.38
C THR A 80 -3.49 -8.85 3.54
N ARG A 81 -3.11 -7.86 4.35
CA ARG A 81 -2.17 -8.03 5.46
C ARG A 81 -2.74 -8.89 6.59
N LEU A 82 -4.02 -8.73 6.92
CA LEU A 82 -4.72 -9.58 7.90
C LEU A 82 -4.73 -11.04 7.44
N GLN A 83 -5.09 -11.29 6.18
CA GLN A 83 -5.13 -12.65 5.63
C GLN A 83 -3.73 -13.29 5.58
N GLN A 84 -2.70 -12.54 5.19
CA GLN A 84 -1.30 -13.00 5.18
C GLN A 84 -0.78 -13.39 6.56
N SER A 85 -1.29 -12.75 7.63
CA SER A 85 -0.85 -13.03 9.00
C SER A 85 -1.15 -14.45 9.47
N ARG A 86 -2.12 -15.14 8.85
CA ARG A 86 -2.62 -16.48 9.21
C ARG A 86 -3.23 -16.56 10.62
N ARG A 87 -3.40 -15.42 11.31
CA ARG A 87 -4.09 -15.32 12.60
C ARG A 87 -5.56 -15.01 12.42
N PHE A 88 -5.91 -14.47 11.27
CA PHE A 88 -7.27 -14.06 10.95
C PHE A 88 -7.81 -14.82 9.74
N ASN A 89 -9.10 -15.13 9.79
CA ASN A 89 -9.89 -15.60 8.67
C ASN A 89 -10.80 -14.44 8.24
N VAL A 90 -10.36 -13.71 7.22
CA VAL A 90 -11.05 -12.50 6.75
C VAL A 90 -12.26 -12.91 5.91
N LEU A 91 -13.45 -12.47 6.32
CA LEU A 91 -14.71 -12.74 5.64
C LEU A 91 -15.05 -11.56 4.71
N ASP A 92 -15.16 -11.85 3.43
CA ASP A 92 -15.57 -10.86 2.44
C ASP A 92 -17.03 -10.46 2.67
N ARG A 93 -17.28 -9.15 2.72
CA ARG A 93 -18.62 -8.55 2.85
C ARG A 93 -18.94 -7.60 1.71
N GLU A 94 -17.97 -7.28 0.87
CA GLU A 94 -18.16 -6.34 -0.24
C GLU A 94 -18.72 -7.04 -1.47
N ASN A 95 -18.34 -8.29 -1.71
CA ASN A 95 -18.69 -9.06 -2.91
C ASN A 95 -19.73 -10.14 -2.65
N LEU A 96 -20.62 -9.93 -1.65
CA LEU A 96 -21.61 -10.97 -1.27
C LEU A 96 -22.63 -11.27 -2.38
N ASP A 97 -22.99 -10.29 -3.20
CA ASP A 97 -23.98 -10.46 -4.26
C ASP A 97 -23.38 -11.25 -5.43
N GLU A 98 -22.15 -10.98 -5.81
CA GLU A 98 -21.39 -11.74 -6.81
C GLU A 98 -21.18 -13.19 -6.35
N ILE A 99 -20.77 -13.37 -5.08
CA ILE A 99 -20.56 -14.70 -4.50
C ILE A 99 -21.89 -15.49 -4.48
N ARG A 100 -23.03 -14.81 -4.16
CA ARG A 100 -24.35 -15.44 -4.18
C ARG A 100 -24.76 -15.87 -5.58
N GLN A 101 -24.47 -15.05 -6.58
CA GLN A 101 -24.75 -15.37 -7.98
C GLN A 101 -23.95 -16.61 -8.41
N GLU A 102 -22.65 -16.67 -8.11
CA GLU A 102 -21.79 -17.82 -8.41
C GLU A 102 -22.26 -19.10 -7.69
N ALA A 103 -22.67 -19.00 -6.41
CA ALA A 103 -23.23 -20.13 -5.69
C ALA A 103 -24.51 -20.65 -6.36
N GLY A 104 -25.35 -19.75 -6.89
CA GLY A 104 -26.53 -20.06 -7.68
C GLY A 104 -26.22 -20.85 -8.94
N PHE A 105 -25.19 -20.48 -9.70
CA PHE A 105 -24.73 -21.23 -10.88
C PHE A 105 -24.25 -22.62 -10.51
N MET A 106 -23.62 -22.78 -9.34
CA MET A 106 -23.20 -24.09 -8.81
C MET A 106 -24.39 -24.91 -8.23
N LYS A 107 -25.62 -24.36 -8.22
CA LYS A 107 -26.80 -24.96 -7.57
C LYS A 107 -26.57 -25.28 -6.08
N LYS A 108 -25.81 -24.45 -5.40
CA LYS A 108 -25.52 -24.57 -3.96
C LYS A 108 -26.08 -23.38 -3.22
N ALA A 109 -26.68 -23.62 -2.05
CA ALA A 109 -27.06 -22.52 -1.17
C ALA A 109 -25.80 -21.92 -0.54
N GLN A 110 -25.68 -20.57 -0.59
CA GLN A 110 -24.60 -19.87 0.08
C GLN A 110 -24.80 -19.94 1.59
N ALA A 111 -23.84 -20.50 2.32
CA ALA A 111 -23.78 -20.48 3.78
C ALA A 111 -22.83 -19.34 4.22
N VAL A 112 -23.38 -18.18 4.54
CA VAL A 112 -22.59 -17.02 4.97
C VAL A 112 -22.14 -17.23 6.41
N LYS A 113 -20.82 -17.33 6.62
CA LYS A 113 -20.23 -17.45 7.95
C LYS A 113 -20.28 -16.11 8.68
N GLY A 114 -20.70 -16.10 9.97
CA GLY A 114 -20.64 -14.93 10.84
C GLY A 114 -19.20 -14.56 11.21
N ALA A 115 -18.94 -13.29 11.42
CA ALA A 115 -17.69 -12.79 11.99
C ALA A 115 -17.89 -12.59 13.50
N ASN A 116 -16.91 -13.00 14.29
CA ASN A 116 -16.92 -12.73 15.75
C ASN A 116 -16.57 -11.27 16.03
N TYR A 117 -15.73 -10.72 15.18
CA TYR A 117 -15.21 -9.36 15.32
C TYR A 117 -15.28 -8.61 14.00
N VAL A 118 -15.39 -7.29 14.10
CA VAL A 118 -15.22 -6.36 12.99
C VAL A 118 -13.97 -5.53 13.23
N VAL A 119 -13.08 -5.50 12.24
CA VAL A 119 -11.94 -4.58 12.24
C VAL A 119 -12.37 -3.29 11.57
N THR A 120 -12.25 -2.18 12.29
CA THR A 120 -12.42 -0.82 11.75
C THR A 120 -11.09 -0.08 11.81
N GLY A 121 -10.90 0.96 11.01
CA GLY A 121 -9.67 1.71 11.03
C GLY A 121 -9.77 3.10 10.43
N ASP A 122 -8.74 3.88 10.71
CA ASP A 122 -8.59 5.23 10.22
C ASP A 122 -7.15 5.50 9.79
N VAL A 123 -6.97 6.22 8.68
CA VAL A 123 -5.72 6.92 8.39
C VAL A 123 -5.77 8.23 9.15
N THR A 124 -5.05 8.32 10.27
CA THR A 124 -5.07 9.49 11.16
C THR A 124 -4.13 10.58 10.72
N GLU A 125 -2.99 10.20 10.17
CA GLU A 125 -2.01 11.13 9.61
C GLU A 125 -1.56 10.61 8.25
N PHE A 126 -1.48 11.50 7.29
CA PHE A 126 -0.91 11.22 5.99
C PHE A 126 -0.36 12.52 5.39
N GLY A 127 0.84 12.47 4.84
CA GLY A 127 1.44 13.64 4.24
C GLY A 127 2.68 13.35 3.42
N ARG A 128 3.12 14.39 2.73
CA ARG A 128 4.37 14.42 1.99
C ARG A 128 5.08 15.72 2.28
N LYS A 129 6.40 15.65 2.36
CA LYS A 129 7.27 16.82 2.42
C LYS A 129 8.44 16.64 1.47
N ASP A 130 8.82 17.72 0.81
CA ASP A 130 10.05 17.79 0.05
C ASP A 130 11.11 18.43 0.96
N VAL A 131 12.21 17.72 1.16
CA VAL A 131 13.39 18.22 1.89
C VAL A 131 14.47 18.50 0.85
N GLY A 132 14.83 19.77 0.70
CA GLY A 132 15.93 20.20 -0.17
C GLY A 132 17.19 20.42 0.63
N ASP A 133 18.32 19.94 0.14
CA ASP A 133 19.65 20.24 0.65
C ASP A 133 20.45 21.04 -0.40
N HIS A 134 21.00 22.20 0.00
CA HIS A 134 21.84 23.05 -0.83
C HIS A 134 23.28 22.94 -0.33
N GLN A 135 24.12 22.19 -1.01
CA GLN A 135 25.53 22.11 -0.67
C GLN A 135 26.30 23.28 -1.30
N LEU A 136 27.04 24.02 -0.50
CA LEU A 136 27.89 25.15 -0.92
C LEU A 136 27.14 26.14 -1.84
N PHE A 137 26.07 26.75 -1.31
CA PHE A 137 25.26 27.73 -2.05
C PHE A 137 24.73 27.23 -3.42
N GLY A 138 24.60 25.89 -3.59
CA GLY A 138 24.09 25.30 -4.82
C GLY A 138 25.13 25.06 -5.91
N ILE A 139 26.42 25.34 -5.66
CA ILE A 139 27.50 25.20 -6.64
C ILE A 139 27.89 23.72 -6.84
N LEU A 140 27.80 22.88 -5.80
CA LEU A 140 28.16 21.47 -5.85
C LEU A 140 26.99 20.51 -6.06
N GLY A 141 25.78 21.02 -6.29
CA GLY A 141 24.60 20.21 -6.55
C GLY A 141 23.45 20.49 -5.60
N ARG A 142 22.25 20.10 -6.01
CA ARG A 142 21.00 20.16 -5.24
C ARG A 142 20.50 18.78 -4.98
N GLY A 143 20.34 18.42 -3.71
CA GLY A 143 19.64 17.21 -3.33
C GLY A 143 18.16 17.52 -3.08
N LYS A 144 17.25 16.73 -3.61
CA LYS A 144 15.82 16.77 -3.29
C LYS A 144 15.42 15.41 -2.78
N THR A 145 14.91 15.37 -1.54
CA THR A 145 14.36 14.15 -0.95
C THR A 145 12.87 14.33 -0.74
N GLN A 146 12.08 13.45 -1.32
CA GLN A 146 10.65 13.36 -1.06
C GLN A 146 10.44 12.37 0.09
N VAL A 147 9.76 12.81 1.13
CA VAL A 147 9.42 11.98 2.29
C VAL A 147 7.90 11.90 2.36
N ALA A 148 7.38 10.67 2.31
CA ALA A 148 5.98 10.38 2.60
C ALA A 148 5.87 9.71 3.96
N TYR A 149 4.84 10.03 4.73
CA TYR A 149 4.55 9.42 6.02
C TYR A 149 3.06 9.10 6.16
N ALA A 150 2.75 8.05 6.90
CA ALA A 150 1.39 7.67 7.23
C ALA A 150 1.32 7.13 8.66
N LYS A 151 0.16 7.33 9.30
CA LYS A 151 -0.19 6.70 10.56
C LYS A 151 -1.62 6.17 10.45
N VAL A 152 -1.81 4.93 10.91
CA VAL A 152 -3.11 4.26 10.90
C VAL A 152 -3.45 3.77 12.29
N ASN A 153 -4.74 3.81 12.62
CA ASN A 153 -5.29 3.16 13.81
C ASN A 153 -6.23 2.04 13.37
N LEU A 154 -6.19 0.93 14.09
CA LEU A 154 -7.10 -0.20 13.92
C LEU A 154 -7.78 -0.51 15.24
N ASN A 155 -9.08 -0.82 15.18
CA ASN A 155 -9.86 -1.27 16.32
C ASN A 155 -10.54 -2.59 15.97
N ILE A 156 -10.50 -3.55 16.89
CA ILE A 156 -11.26 -4.79 16.80
C ILE A 156 -12.46 -4.69 17.74
N VAL A 157 -13.64 -4.78 17.15
CA VAL A 157 -14.91 -4.62 17.83
C VAL A 157 -15.63 -5.97 17.89
N ASP A 158 -16.05 -6.39 19.06
CA ASP A 158 -16.89 -7.58 19.25
C ASP A 158 -18.27 -7.35 18.64
N THR A 159 -18.72 -8.29 17.80
CA THR A 159 -20.00 -8.15 17.08
C THR A 159 -21.22 -8.33 17.95
N THR A 160 -21.06 -8.91 19.15
CA THR A 160 -22.16 -9.19 20.08
C THR A 160 -22.35 -8.05 21.06
N THR A 161 -21.24 -7.52 21.58
CA THR A 161 -21.26 -6.50 22.64
C THR A 161 -21.03 -5.09 22.14
N SER A 162 -20.51 -4.94 20.92
CA SER A 162 -20.02 -3.67 20.36
C SER A 162 -18.84 -3.07 21.15
N GLU A 163 -18.16 -3.88 21.94
CA GLU A 163 -17.00 -3.47 22.73
C GLU A 163 -15.73 -3.49 21.85
N VAL A 164 -14.89 -2.48 22.00
CA VAL A 164 -13.55 -2.48 21.40
C VAL A 164 -12.65 -3.34 22.28
N VAL A 165 -12.36 -4.55 21.82
CA VAL A 165 -11.60 -5.55 22.59
C VAL A 165 -10.09 -5.49 22.34
N ALA A 166 -9.69 -4.89 21.25
CA ALA A 166 -8.29 -4.68 20.91
C ALA A 166 -8.12 -3.46 20.02
N SER A 167 -6.99 -2.79 20.15
CA SER A 167 -6.60 -1.67 19.30
C SER A 167 -5.12 -1.73 18.98
N SER A 168 -4.76 -1.23 17.80
CA SER A 168 -3.36 -1.06 17.42
C SER A 168 -3.16 0.19 16.61
N GLN A 169 -1.92 0.64 16.57
CA GLN A 169 -1.48 1.76 15.75
C GLN A 169 -0.22 1.34 15.01
N GLY A 170 -0.10 1.78 13.76
CA GLY A 170 1.11 1.64 12.99
C GLY A 170 1.47 2.93 12.29
N ALA A 171 2.75 3.13 12.09
CA ALA A 171 3.30 4.29 11.39
C ALA A 171 4.32 3.83 10.36
N GLY A 172 4.39 4.55 9.25
CA GLY A 172 5.35 4.29 8.19
C GLY A 172 5.90 5.58 7.61
N GLU A 173 7.16 5.54 7.22
CA GLU A 173 7.81 6.60 6.47
C GLU A 173 8.56 5.98 5.29
N PHE A 174 8.48 6.63 4.16
CA PHE A 174 9.22 6.24 2.96
C PHE A 174 9.87 7.47 2.35
N SER A 175 11.18 7.40 2.11
CA SER A 175 11.94 8.49 1.51
C SER A 175 12.50 8.10 0.14
N LEU A 176 12.35 9.01 -0.82
CA LEU A 176 12.95 8.92 -2.15
C LEU A 176 13.91 10.08 -2.31
N SER A 177 15.22 9.79 -2.43
CA SER A 177 16.25 10.79 -2.60
C SER A 177 16.72 10.83 -4.06
N ASN A 178 16.69 12.02 -4.66
CA ASN A 178 17.29 12.32 -5.94
C ASN A 178 18.43 13.32 -5.73
N ARG A 179 19.60 13.01 -6.28
CA ARG A 179 20.77 13.90 -6.24
C ARG A 179 21.10 14.37 -7.65
N GLU A 180 21.05 15.68 -7.87
CA GLU A 180 21.60 16.32 -9.07
C GLU A 180 23.06 16.67 -8.84
N VAL A 181 23.96 16.26 -9.75
CA VAL A 181 25.36 16.61 -9.73
C VAL A 181 25.64 17.45 -10.97
N ILE A 182 26.02 18.71 -10.76
CA ILE A 182 26.48 19.67 -11.81
C ILE A 182 25.53 19.72 -13.02
N GLY A 183 24.25 20.11 -12.79
CA GLY A 183 23.32 20.42 -13.90
C GLY A 183 22.90 19.24 -14.78
N PHE A 184 23.36 18.03 -14.51
CA PHE A 184 22.95 16.79 -15.11
C PHE A 184 22.22 15.96 -14.09
N GLY A 185 20.92 16.11 -14.01
CA GLY A 185 20.05 15.34 -13.11
C GLY A 185 18.69 15.17 -13.73
N GLY A 186 18.12 13.99 -13.57
CA GLY A 186 16.75 13.75 -13.98
C GLY A 186 15.79 14.62 -13.16
N THR A 187 14.77 15.15 -13.80
CA THR A 187 13.67 15.82 -13.09
C THR A 187 13.07 14.85 -12.09
N ALA A 188 13.09 15.19 -10.80
CA ALA A 188 12.37 14.44 -9.77
C ALA A 188 10.87 14.54 -10.06
N GLY A 189 10.35 13.58 -10.83
CA GLY A 189 8.91 13.46 -11.06
C GLY A 189 8.20 13.12 -9.75
N TYR A 190 6.95 13.54 -9.64
CA TYR A 190 6.06 13.11 -8.55
C TYR A 190 5.86 11.59 -8.63
N ASP A 191 6.42 10.84 -7.65
CA ASP A 191 6.17 9.40 -7.58
C ASP A 191 4.83 9.14 -6.88
N SER A 192 3.80 8.88 -7.70
CA SER A 192 2.46 8.55 -7.20
C SER A 192 2.42 7.24 -6.39
N THR A 193 3.42 6.38 -6.54
CA THR A 193 3.48 5.09 -5.84
C THR A 193 3.91 5.22 -4.37
N LEU A 194 4.53 6.35 -3.98
CA LEU A 194 4.94 6.58 -2.59
C LEU A 194 3.78 6.49 -1.60
N ASN A 195 2.59 6.95 -2.00
CA ASN A 195 1.41 6.92 -1.14
C ASN A 195 1.06 5.47 -0.76
N GLY A 196 1.01 4.58 -1.74
CA GLY A 196 0.73 3.15 -1.49
C GLY A 196 1.80 2.49 -0.63
N LYS A 197 3.08 2.79 -0.89
CA LYS A 197 4.21 2.21 -0.13
C LYS A 197 4.18 2.59 1.35
N VAL A 198 3.99 3.88 1.65
CA VAL A 198 3.98 4.34 3.04
C VAL A 198 2.75 3.87 3.79
N LEU A 199 1.60 3.84 3.12
CA LEU A 199 0.36 3.32 3.69
C LEU A 199 0.47 1.83 4.02
N ASP A 200 1.08 1.07 3.12
CA ASP A 200 1.34 -0.36 3.32
C ASP A 200 2.25 -0.63 4.52
N LEU A 201 3.34 0.16 4.69
CA LEU A 201 4.21 0.06 5.86
C LEU A 201 3.46 0.34 7.17
N ALA A 202 2.65 1.40 7.21
CA ALA A 202 1.88 1.74 8.39
C ALA A 202 0.85 0.65 8.76
N ILE A 203 0.14 0.11 7.75
CA ILE A 203 -0.83 -0.96 7.96
C ILE A 203 -0.14 -2.26 8.38
N GLN A 204 0.98 -2.60 7.76
CA GLN A 204 1.76 -3.78 8.13
C GLN A 204 2.18 -3.74 9.60
N GLU A 205 2.65 -2.60 10.08
CA GLU A 205 3.04 -2.43 11.49
C GLU A 205 1.83 -2.54 12.41
N ALA A 206 0.71 -1.89 12.09
CA ALA A 206 -0.52 -2.03 12.87
C ALA A 206 -1.02 -3.47 12.93
N VAL A 207 -0.95 -4.22 11.82
CA VAL A 207 -1.33 -5.64 11.78
C VAL A 207 -0.36 -6.50 12.60
N ASN A 208 0.94 -6.22 12.57
CA ASN A 208 1.90 -6.93 13.43
C ASN A 208 1.54 -6.78 14.91
N HIS A 209 1.20 -5.58 15.37
CA HIS A 209 0.76 -5.34 16.74
C HIS A 209 -0.55 -6.07 17.08
N LEU A 210 -1.51 -6.17 16.12
CA LEU A 210 -2.72 -6.98 16.35
C LEU A 210 -2.40 -8.47 16.46
N VAL A 211 -1.48 -8.96 15.64
CA VAL A 211 -1.01 -10.36 15.69
C VAL A 211 -0.41 -10.70 17.04
N ASP A 212 0.42 -9.80 17.59
CA ASP A 212 1.01 -10.00 18.93
C ASP A 212 -0.07 -10.11 20.01
N GLN A 213 -1.15 -9.34 19.90
CA GLN A 213 -2.30 -9.42 20.82
C GLN A 213 -3.08 -10.73 20.66
N VAL A 214 -3.24 -11.24 19.42
CA VAL A 214 -3.84 -12.56 19.16
C VAL A 214 -2.97 -13.67 19.74
N ASP A 215 -1.67 -13.61 19.50
CA ASP A 215 -0.71 -14.61 20.00
C ASP A 215 -0.62 -14.58 21.54
N ALA A 216 -0.88 -13.42 22.17
CA ALA A 216 -1.03 -13.27 23.64
C ALA A 216 -2.41 -13.72 24.18
N GLY A 217 -3.34 -14.15 23.31
CA GLY A 217 -4.66 -14.67 23.71
C GLY A 217 -5.70 -13.61 24.07
N VAL A 218 -5.50 -12.35 23.67
CA VAL A 218 -6.46 -11.24 23.89
C VAL A 218 -7.74 -11.51 23.07
N LEU A 219 -7.59 -12.04 21.86
CA LEU A 219 -8.71 -12.38 20.97
C LEU A 219 -8.92 -13.89 20.95
N LYS A 220 -10.15 -14.32 21.17
CA LYS A 220 -10.51 -15.74 21.14
C LYS A 220 -11.20 -16.10 19.83
N ALA A 221 -10.76 -17.20 19.21
CA ALA A 221 -11.57 -17.81 18.15
C ALA A 221 -12.88 -18.31 18.77
N ALA A 222 -14.00 -18.22 18.00
CA ALA A 222 -15.24 -18.85 18.44
C ALA A 222 -15.03 -20.34 18.69
N GLN A 223 -15.63 -20.82 19.74
CA GLN A 223 -15.71 -22.25 20.05
C GLN A 223 -16.52 -23.01 18.99
#